data_ea4aba8314a912ed70708b3e4e9bbcc4
#
_entry.id   ea4aba8314a912ed70708b3e4e9bbcc4
#
_cell.length_a   1.000
_cell.length_b   1.000
_cell.length_c   1.000
_cell.angle_alpha   90.00
_cell.angle_beta   90.00
_cell.angle_gamma   90.00
#
_symmetry.space_group_name_H-M   'P 1'
#
loop_
_entity.id
_entity.type
_entity.pdbx_description
1 polymer ?
#
loop_
_entity_poly.entity_id
_entity_poly.type
_entity_poly.pdbx_seq_one_letter_code
_entity_poly.pdbx_strand_id
1 'polypeptide(L)'
;MIPEIDFSDLAPTQPYPGDVSHEEGLWKAWDDTELYWQRWSQDSPKACIALMHGYSEHSGRYHHAAAALVRAGFGVMAIDARGHGKSGGVRGHINRFEDFVRDLDQLISQTKKHFNVPIFVLGHSNGGLIALRHALTQRDDIVGYAVTSPFCEIKAHVPALKALAGNVMSSIWPTLSIPTGLDAAAVSHRKDVVDLYRTDPLNLTNATARWFTETKAAQADLLVHARTIEKPFLFLVAGADQLVEPRAAEEVYHAMNSMDREFEVFPELFHEILNEDSWTEHIQHIAAWMEKRTP
;
A
#
# COMPACT_ATOMS: atom_id res chain seq x y z
N MET A 1 2.47 19.11 18.81
CA MET A 1 1.45 18.24 19.43
C MET A 1 0.27 18.26 18.48
N ILE A 2 -0.04 17.17 17.81
CA ILE A 2 -1.25 17.07 16.99
C ILE A 2 -2.42 17.21 17.96
N PRO A 3 -3.38 18.12 17.73
CA PRO A 3 -4.59 18.19 18.56
C PRO A 3 -5.28 16.82 18.55
N GLU A 4 -5.94 16.46 19.64
CA GLU A 4 -6.77 15.26 19.69
C GLU A 4 -7.86 15.38 18.62
N ILE A 5 -7.74 14.59 17.55
CA ILE A 5 -8.64 14.63 16.41
C ILE A 5 -9.73 13.62 16.68
N ASP A 6 -10.98 14.06 16.62
CA ASP A 6 -12.13 13.16 16.74
C ASP A 6 -12.31 12.37 15.44
N PHE A 7 -12.25 11.05 15.55
CA PHE A 7 -12.48 10.11 14.46
C PHE A 7 -13.72 9.23 14.73
N SER A 8 -14.54 9.54 15.73
CA SER A 8 -15.64 8.68 16.20
C SER A 8 -16.74 8.44 15.14
N ASP A 9 -16.83 9.32 14.15
CA ASP A 9 -17.75 9.22 13.00
C ASP A 9 -17.13 8.51 11.79
N LEU A 10 -15.88 8.07 11.88
CA LEU A 10 -15.19 7.32 10.83
C LEU A 10 -15.11 5.84 11.17
N ALA A 11 -15.30 4.99 10.17
CA ALA A 11 -15.04 3.56 10.30
C ALA A 11 -14.66 2.93 8.95
N PRO A 12 -13.89 1.82 8.95
CA PRO A 12 -13.44 1.14 7.74
C PRO A 12 -14.55 0.71 6.76
N THR A 13 -15.75 0.49 7.27
CA THR A 13 -16.90 0.01 6.47
C THR A 13 -17.97 1.09 6.24
N GLN A 14 -17.73 2.30 6.70
CA GLN A 14 -18.67 3.40 6.50
C GLN A 14 -18.45 4.11 5.16
N PRO A 15 -19.53 4.69 4.59
CA PRO A 15 -19.41 5.57 3.45
C PRO A 15 -18.48 6.75 3.76
N TYR A 16 -17.95 7.33 2.71
CA TYR A 16 -17.11 8.52 2.78
C TYR A 16 -17.83 9.66 3.55
N PRO A 17 -17.18 10.27 4.56
CA PRO A 17 -17.74 11.39 5.31
C PRO A 17 -17.75 12.65 4.45
N GLY A 18 -18.85 13.39 4.47
CA GLY A 18 -19.04 14.56 3.61
C GLY A 18 -18.29 15.84 4.03
N ASP A 19 -17.50 15.81 5.10
CA ASP A 19 -16.76 16.95 5.64
C ASP A 19 -15.37 17.16 5.02
N VAL A 20 -14.89 16.20 4.24
CA VAL A 20 -13.61 16.25 3.50
C VAL A 20 -13.90 16.32 2.01
N SER A 21 -13.24 17.22 1.27
CA SER A 21 -13.37 17.26 -0.18
C SER A 21 -12.86 15.96 -0.81
N HIS A 22 -13.65 15.36 -1.68
CA HIS A 22 -13.27 14.14 -2.39
C HIS A 22 -13.49 14.32 -3.90
N GLU A 23 -12.48 13.94 -4.66
CA GLU A 23 -12.51 13.93 -6.11
C GLU A 23 -11.94 12.62 -6.64
N GLU A 24 -12.42 12.19 -7.79
CA GLU A 24 -11.96 10.96 -8.46
C GLU A 24 -11.93 11.15 -9.97
N GLY A 25 -11.16 10.32 -10.66
CA GLY A 25 -11.09 10.38 -12.12
C GLY A 25 -10.15 9.31 -12.69
N LEU A 26 -9.84 9.48 -13.95
CA LEU A 26 -8.92 8.62 -14.69
C LEU A 26 -7.80 9.45 -15.28
N TRP A 27 -6.59 8.90 -15.32
CA TRP A 27 -5.51 9.39 -16.17
C TRP A 27 -4.81 8.24 -16.88
N LYS A 28 -4.06 8.54 -17.91
CA LYS A 28 -3.23 7.56 -18.60
C LYS A 28 -1.87 7.44 -17.94
N ALA A 29 -1.46 6.20 -17.66
CA ALA A 29 -0.09 5.87 -17.31
C ALA A 29 0.86 6.05 -18.52
N TRP A 30 2.14 5.87 -18.28
CA TRP A 30 3.21 5.99 -19.27
C TRP A 30 3.06 5.06 -20.50
N ASP A 31 2.27 3.99 -20.38
CA ASP A 31 1.97 2.98 -21.40
C ASP A 31 0.50 3.00 -21.88
N ASP A 32 -0.17 4.14 -21.71
CA ASP A 32 -1.57 4.35 -22.01
C ASP A 32 -2.59 3.54 -21.15
N THR A 33 -2.12 2.77 -20.15
CA THR A 33 -3.03 2.13 -19.19
C THR A 33 -3.82 3.19 -18.43
N GLU A 34 -5.14 3.06 -18.37
CA GLU A 34 -5.98 3.97 -17.58
C GLU A 34 -5.84 3.62 -16.10
N LEU A 35 -5.46 4.60 -15.27
CA LEU A 35 -5.39 4.48 -13.83
C LEU A 35 -6.48 5.32 -13.20
N TYR A 36 -7.30 4.68 -12.38
CA TYR A 36 -8.28 5.35 -11.55
C TYR A 36 -7.58 5.95 -10.34
N TRP A 37 -7.90 7.22 -10.04
CA TRP A 37 -7.35 7.94 -8.91
C TRP A 37 -8.43 8.54 -8.05
N GLN A 38 -8.12 8.72 -6.78
CA GLN A 38 -8.93 9.42 -5.80
C GLN A 38 -8.07 10.43 -5.05
N ARG A 39 -8.69 11.52 -4.62
CA ARG A 39 -8.06 12.56 -3.83
C ARG A 39 -8.99 13.00 -2.71
N TRP A 40 -8.43 13.12 -1.52
CA TRP A 40 -9.10 13.66 -0.34
C TRP A 40 -8.27 14.83 0.17
N SER A 41 -8.91 15.97 0.43
CA SER A 41 -8.21 17.17 0.85
C SER A 41 -9.09 18.13 1.64
N GLN A 42 -8.43 18.97 2.39
CA GLN A 42 -8.93 20.25 2.88
C GLN A 42 -8.10 21.37 2.25
N ASP A 43 -8.51 22.61 2.46
CA ASP A 43 -7.76 23.77 1.99
C ASP A 43 -6.37 23.82 2.65
N SER A 44 -5.33 24.02 1.83
CA SER A 44 -3.95 24.23 2.28
C SER A 44 -3.38 23.11 3.16
N PRO A 45 -3.29 21.85 2.69
CA PRO A 45 -2.64 20.80 3.46
C PRO A 45 -1.15 21.14 3.70
N LYS A 46 -0.64 20.78 4.89
CA LYS A 46 0.76 21.00 5.28
C LYS A 46 1.75 20.08 4.54
N ALA A 47 1.30 18.90 4.17
CA ALA A 47 1.99 17.93 3.33
C ALA A 47 0.95 17.00 2.68
N CYS A 48 1.38 16.19 1.71
CA CYS A 48 0.52 15.24 1.03
C CYS A 48 1.05 13.83 1.10
N ILE A 49 0.13 12.88 0.95
CA ILE A 49 0.40 11.45 1.02
C ILE A 49 0.00 10.81 -0.31
N ALA A 50 0.98 10.19 -0.98
CA ALA A 50 0.73 9.27 -2.09
C ALA A 50 0.48 7.87 -1.53
N LEU A 51 -0.76 7.38 -1.63
CA LEU A 51 -1.20 6.12 -1.01
C LEU A 51 -1.28 5.01 -2.06
N MET A 52 -0.67 3.86 -1.75
CA MET A 52 -0.73 2.63 -2.54
C MET A 52 -1.35 1.50 -1.72
N HIS A 53 -2.44 0.96 -2.24
CA HIS A 53 -3.17 -0.16 -1.65
C HIS A 53 -2.48 -1.51 -1.86
N GLY A 54 -2.95 -2.56 -1.18
CA GLY A 54 -2.45 -3.93 -1.27
C GLY A 54 -2.92 -4.70 -2.51
N TYR A 55 -2.45 -5.94 -2.66
CA TYR A 55 -2.97 -6.84 -3.69
C TYR A 55 -4.38 -7.30 -3.32
N SER A 56 -5.20 -7.60 -4.33
CA SER A 56 -6.59 -8.05 -4.16
C SER A 56 -7.57 -7.01 -3.59
N GLU A 57 -7.16 -5.75 -3.51
CA GLU A 57 -8.01 -4.66 -3.02
C GLU A 57 -7.95 -3.43 -3.93
N HIS A 58 -8.43 -2.28 -3.46
CA HIS A 58 -8.45 -1.03 -4.20
C HIS A 58 -8.47 0.19 -3.26
N SER A 59 -8.20 1.38 -3.79
CA SER A 59 -8.09 2.64 -3.02
C SER A 59 -9.38 3.04 -2.28
N GLY A 60 -10.55 2.61 -2.75
CA GLY A 60 -11.83 2.89 -2.10
C GLY A 60 -11.97 2.32 -0.69
N ARG A 61 -11.14 1.34 -0.31
CA ARG A 61 -11.13 0.79 1.05
C ARG A 61 -10.41 1.68 2.08
N TYR A 62 -9.85 2.80 1.63
CA TYR A 62 -9.08 3.72 2.48
C TYR A 62 -9.81 5.03 2.79
N HIS A 63 -11.10 5.16 2.49
CA HIS A 63 -11.85 6.40 2.71
C HIS A 63 -11.76 6.92 4.14
N HIS A 64 -11.93 6.06 5.14
CA HIS A 64 -11.84 6.40 6.56
C HIS A 64 -10.43 6.85 6.96
N ALA A 65 -9.40 6.12 6.52
CA ALA A 65 -8.00 6.43 6.79
C ALA A 65 -7.59 7.74 6.10
N ALA A 66 -8.00 7.94 4.84
CA ALA A 66 -7.75 9.18 4.10
C ALA A 66 -8.43 10.37 4.76
N ALA A 67 -9.71 10.25 5.16
CA ALA A 67 -10.43 11.30 5.86
C ALA A 67 -9.76 11.66 7.21
N ALA A 68 -9.32 10.66 7.97
CA ALA A 68 -8.62 10.87 9.22
C ALA A 68 -7.27 11.60 9.02
N LEU A 69 -6.50 11.23 7.99
CA LEU A 69 -5.27 11.92 7.63
C LEU A 69 -5.52 13.36 7.16
N VAL A 70 -6.63 13.59 6.43
CA VAL A 70 -7.02 14.96 6.03
C VAL A 70 -7.39 15.80 7.25
N ARG A 71 -8.15 15.27 8.20
CA ARG A 71 -8.43 15.95 9.49
C ARG A 71 -7.14 16.23 10.28
N ALA A 72 -6.12 15.39 10.11
CA ALA A 72 -4.78 15.63 10.67
C ALA A 72 -3.96 16.69 9.89
N GLY A 73 -4.52 17.31 8.84
CA GLY A 73 -3.90 18.39 8.07
C GLY A 73 -3.08 17.92 6.86
N PHE A 74 -3.23 16.68 6.41
CA PHE A 74 -2.58 16.17 5.21
C PHE A 74 -3.56 16.12 4.03
N GLY A 75 -3.05 16.29 2.79
CA GLY A 75 -3.79 15.87 1.61
C GLY A 75 -3.47 14.40 1.31
N VAL A 76 -4.43 13.66 0.76
CA VAL A 76 -4.20 12.26 0.37
C VAL A 76 -4.57 12.09 -1.09
N MET A 77 -3.73 11.40 -1.86
CA MET A 77 -4.03 10.98 -3.22
C MET A 77 -3.66 9.51 -3.40
N ALA A 78 -4.56 8.73 -3.98
CA ALA A 78 -4.38 7.30 -4.21
C ALA A 78 -4.72 6.93 -5.64
N ILE A 79 -4.18 5.81 -6.11
CA ILE A 79 -4.62 5.16 -7.34
C ILE A 79 -5.11 3.75 -7.03
N ASP A 80 -6.00 3.25 -7.85
CA ASP A 80 -6.13 1.81 -8.01
C ASP A 80 -4.94 1.33 -8.85
N ALA A 81 -4.16 0.41 -8.32
CA ALA A 81 -3.02 -0.16 -9.05
C ALA A 81 -3.51 -0.79 -10.37
N ARG A 82 -2.67 -0.76 -11.42
CA ARG A 82 -3.02 -1.42 -12.69
C ARG A 82 -3.51 -2.85 -12.47
N GLY A 83 -4.56 -3.24 -13.15
CA GLY A 83 -5.20 -4.56 -12.99
C GLY A 83 -6.03 -4.71 -11.71
N HIS A 84 -6.23 -3.66 -10.92
CA HIS A 84 -7.03 -3.66 -9.67
C HIS A 84 -8.16 -2.61 -9.73
N GLY A 85 -9.13 -2.76 -8.84
CA GLY A 85 -10.20 -1.81 -8.64
C GLY A 85 -10.86 -1.36 -9.94
N LYS A 86 -10.94 -0.04 -10.14
CA LYS A 86 -11.48 0.62 -11.34
C LYS A 86 -10.41 0.92 -12.40
N SER A 87 -9.13 0.62 -12.14
CA SER A 87 -8.04 0.81 -13.11
C SER A 87 -8.08 -0.20 -14.23
N GLY A 88 -7.54 0.20 -15.38
CA GLY A 88 -7.32 -0.64 -16.54
C GLY A 88 -6.21 -1.67 -16.34
N GLY A 89 -5.93 -2.42 -17.41
CA GLY A 89 -4.98 -3.52 -17.39
C GLY A 89 -5.65 -4.88 -17.18
N VAL A 90 -4.88 -5.95 -17.38
CA VAL A 90 -5.36 -7.32 -17.14
C VAL A 90 -5.49 -7.56 -15.64
N ARG A 91 -6.62 -8.09 -15.21
CA ARG A 91 -6.94 -8.28 -13.78
C ARG A 91 -5.91 -9.17 -13.08
N GLY A 92 -5.32 -8.63 -11.99
CA GLY A 92 -4.32 -9.33 -11.18
C GLY A 92 -3.01 -9.65 -11.92
N HIS A 93 -2.67 -8.87 -12.95
CA HIS A 93 -1.50 -9.06 -13.80
C HIS A 93 -0.56 -7.87 -13.76
N ILE A 94 0.72 -8.15 -13.94
CA ILE A 94 1.78 -7.18 -14.18
C ILE A 94 2.80 -7.78 -15.16
N ASN A 95 3.32 -7.00 -16.08
CA ASN A 95 4.39 -7.46 -16.98
C ASN A 95 5.74 -7.45 -16.26
N ARG A 96 6.04 -6.37 -15.53
CA ARG A 96 7.22 -6.21 -14.69
C ARG A 96 6.82 -5.53 -13.40
N PHE A 97 7.42 -5.88 -12.28
CA PHE A 97 7.13 -5.23 -11.00
C PHE A 97 7.42 -3.71 -11.05
N GLU A 98 8.39 -3.30 -11.83
CA GLU A 98 8.74 -1.90 -12.08
C GLU A 98 7.59 -1.08 -12.69
N ASP A 99 6.60 -1.71 -13.32
CA ASP A 99 5.43 -0.99 -13.83
C ASP A 99 4.59 -0.41 -12.68
N PHE A 100 4.46 -1.12 -11.55
CA PHE A 100 3.86 -0.58 -10.32
C PHE A 100 4.69 0.57 -9.73
N VAL A 101 6.01 0.44 -9.74
CA VAL A 101 6.91 1.49 -9.23
C VAL A 101 6.77 2.76 -10.07
N ARG A 102 6.65 2.65 -11.39
CA ARG A 102 6.39 3.78 -12.30
C ARG A 102 5.02 4.40 -12.08
N ASP A 103 3.99 3.59 -11.79
CA ASP A 103 2.66 4.10 -11.48
C ASP A 103 2.67 4.91 -10.18
N LEU A 104 3.39 4.45 -9.15
CA LEU A 104 3.61 5.22 -7.91
C LEU A 104 4.40 6.51 -8.20
N ASP A 105 5.44 6.46 -9.03
CA ASP A 105 6.20 7.64 -9.41
C ASP A 105 5.31 8.68 -10.12
N GLN A 106 4.40 8.22 -10.98
CA GLN A 106 3.41 9.08 -11.62
C GLN A 106 2.41 9.63 -10.60
N LEU A 107 1.90 8.82 -9.66
CA LEU A 107 1.03 9.27 -8.57
C LEU A 107 1.69 10.39 -7.78
N ILE A 108 2.95 10.21 -7.36
CA ILE A 108 3.74 11.22 -6.64
C ILE A 108 3.84 12.52 -7.46
N SER A 109 4.14 12.39 -8.76
CA SER A 109 4.27 13.54 -9.66
C SER A 109 2.95 14.30 -9.82
N GLN A 110 1.82 13.62 -9.91
CA GLN A 110 0.48 14.22 -9.96
C GLN A 110 0.10 14.85 -8.61
N THR A 111 0.41 14.18 -7.50
CA THR A 111 0.20 14.72 -6.15
C THR A 111 0.97 16.03 -5.95
N LYS A 112 2.25 16.07 -6.35
CA LYS A 112 3.07 17.28 -6.29
C LYS A 112 2.53 18.40 -7.16
N LYS A 113 2.15 18.09 -8.41
CA LYS A 113 1.57 19.07 -9.34
C LYS A 113 0.29 19.70 -8.78
N HIS A 114 -0.50 18.91 -8.06
CA HIS A 114 -1.79 19.35 -7.53
C HIS A 114 -1.65 20.20 -6.26
N PHE A 115 -0.84 19.75 -5.30
CA PHE A 115 -0.75 20.35 -3.97
C PHE A 115 0.46 21.25 -3.77
N ASN A 116 1.58 21.01 -4.47
CA ASN A 116 2.86 21.73 -4.34
C ASN A 116 3.37 21.88 -2.90
N VAL A 117 3.23 20.84 -2.09
CA VAL A 117 3.68 20.73 -0.69
C VAL A 117 4.57 19.50 -0.54
N PRO A 118 5.26 19.31 0.61
CA PRO A 118 6.06 18.11 0.88
C PRO A 118 5.23 16.83 0.72
N ILE A 119 5.86 15.75 0.22
CA ILE A 119 5.17 14.49 -0.10
C ILE A 119 5.74 13.35 0.73
N PHE A 120 4.84 12.57 1.32
CA PHE A 120 5.09 11.26 1.90
C PHE A 120 4.46 10.17 1.03
N VAL A 121 4.96 8.95 1.16
CA VAL A 121 4.36 7.77 0.57
C VAL A 121 3.82 6.88 1.68
N LEU A 122 2.60 6.39 1.53
CA LEU A 122 1.99 5.38 2.41
C LEU A 122 1.64 4.15 1.58
N GLY A 123 2.19 2.99 1.93
CA GLY A 123 1.93 1.74 1.23
C GLY A 123 1.47 0.62 2.17
N HIS A 124 0.42 -0.10 1.79
CA HIS A 124 -0.04 -1.29 2.52
C HIS A 124 0.27 -2.57 1.74
N SER A 125 0.76 -3.60 2.41
CA SER A 125 0.96 -4.94 1.82
C SER A 125 1.77 -4.89 0.51
N ASN A 126 1.19 -5.25 -0.64
CA ASN A 126 1.82 -5.10 -1.96
C ASN A 126 2.16 -3.63 -2.25
N GLY A 127 1.30 -2.68 -1.87
CA GLY A 127 1.61 -1.24 -1.91
C GLY A 127 2.82 -0.87 -1.06
N GLY A 128 3.03 -1.56 0.07
CA GLY A 128 4.22 -1.46 0.90
C GLY A 128 5.48 -1.95 0.21
N LEU A 129 5.40 -3.09 -0.51
CA LEU A 129 6.50 -3.57 -1.35
C LEU A 129 6.80 -2.59 -2.49
N ILE A 130 5.76 -2.03 -3.12
CA ILE A 130 5.91 -1.01 -4.18
C ILE A 130 6.61 0.23 -3.61
N ALA A 131 6.22 0.71 -2.43
CA ALA A 131 6.83 1.85 -1.75
C ALA A 131 8.31 1.60 -1.41
N LEU A 132 8.64 0.41 -0.90
CA LEU A 132 10.02 0.00 -0.61
C LEU A 132 10.86 -0.08 -1.89
N ARG A 133 10.33 -0.66 -2.96
CA ARG A 133 11.00 -0.70 -4.28
C ARG A 133 11.17 0.70 -4.87
N HIS A 134 10.18 1.57 -4.72
CA HIS A 134 10.27 2.96 -5.15
C HIS A 134 11.36 3.72 -4.37
N ALA A 135 11.51 3.46 -3.08
CA ALA A 135 12.54 4.12 -2.26
C ALA A 135 13.99 3.84 -2.78
N LEU A 136 14.21 2.72 -3.49
CA LEU A 136 15.49 2.45 -4.16
C LEU A 136 15.83 3.46 -5.27
N THR A 137 14.85 4.19 -5.81
CA THR A 137 15.07 5.23 -6.82
C THR A 137 15.70 6.51 -6.23
N GLN A 138 15.72 6.64 -4.90
CA GLN A 138 16.29 7.77 -4.15
C GLN A 138 15.74 9.14 -4.59
N ARG A 139 14.47 9.20 -4.93
CA ARG A 139 13.81 10.43 -5.37
C ARG A 139 13.87 11.52 -4.29
N ASP A 140 14.45 12.69 -4.62
CA ASP A 140 14.77 13.74 -3.62
C ASP A 140 13.55 14.46 -3.04
N ASP A 141 12.46 14.55 -3.83
CA ASP A 141 11.26 15.29 -3.45
C ASP A 141 10.30 14.51 -2.54
N ILE A 142 10.68 13.32 -2.07
CA ILE A 142 9.96 12.55 -1.06
C ILE A 142 10.57 12.80 0.32
N VAL A 143 9.74 13.19 1.29
CA VAL A 143 10.15 13.42 2.67
C VAL A 143 10.41 12.10 3.40
N GLY A 144 9.54 11.11 3.23
CA GLY A 144 9.66 9.80 3.85
C GLY A 144 8.56 8.84 3.42
N TYR A 145 8.70 7.61 3.88
CA TYR A 145 7.81 6.49 3.56
C TYR A 145 7.24 5.88 4.83
N ALA A 146 5.96 5.57 4.83
CA ALA A 146 5.33 4.74 5.84
C ALA A 146 4.78 3.47 5.17
N VAL A 147 4.98 2.32 5.77
CA VAL A 147 4.45 1.05 5.25
C VAL A 147 3.71 0.29 6.34
N THR A 148 2.58 -0.31 5.98
CA THR A 148 1.80 -1.16 6.87
C THR A 148 1.81 -2.59 6.35
N SER A 149 2.26 -3.55 7.18
CA SER A 149 2.37 -4.98 6.85
C SER A 149 2.92 -5.23 5.43
N PRO A 150 4.10 -4.68 5.05
CA PRO A 150 4.59 -4.71 3.67
C PRO A 150 4.84 -6.13 3.18
N PHE A 151 4.49 -6.41 1.92
CA PHE A 151 4.61 -7.73 1.31
C PHE A 151 6.06 -8.10 0.96
N CYS A 152 6.94 -8.15 1.98
CA CYS A 152 8.34 -8.53 1.80
C CYS A 152 8.53 -10.03 1.55
N GLU A 153 7.63 -10.87 2.09
CA GLU A 153 7.59 -12.31 1.82
C GLU A 153 6.17 -12.86 2.05
N ILE A 154 5.77 -13.88 1.27
CA ILE A 154 4.53 -14.62 1.49
C ILE A 154 4.71 -15.61 2.64
N LYS A 155 3.77 -15.63 3.59
CA LYS A 155 3.81 -16.58 4.72
C LYS A 155 3.47 -18.01 4.30
N ALA A 156 2.62 -18.18 3.29
CA ALA A 156 2.25 -19.49 2.79
C ALA A 156 3.43 -20.24 2.19
N HIS A 157 3.65 -21.48 2.63
CA HIS A 157 4.67 -22.34 2.01
C HIS A 157 4.28 -22.72 0.58
N VAL A 158 5.04 -22.23 -0.40
CA VAL A 158 4.86 -22.59 -1.81
C VAL A 158 5.82 -23.75 -2.13
N PRO A 159 5.31 -24.97 -2.40
CA PRO A 159 6.17 -26.10 -2.75
C PRO A 159 7.06 -25.78 -3.95
N ALA A 160 8.33 -26.22 -3.92
CA ALA A 160 9.31 -25.94 -4.97
C ALA A 160 8.84 -26.31 -6.39
N LEU A 161 8.09 -27.43 -6.52
CA LEU A 161 7.53 -27.86 -7.79
C LEU A 161 6.47 -26.88 -8.31
N LYS A 162 5.63 -26.31 -7.42
CA LYS A 162 4.65 -25.28 -7.81
C LYS A 162 5.35 -23.97 -8.20
N ALA A 163 6.41 -23.58 -7.49
CA ALA A 163 7.22 -22.41 -7.84
C ALA A 163 7.88 -22.59 -9.22
N LEU A 164 8.46 -23.75 -9.50
CA LEU A 164 9.04 -24.07 -10.81
C LEU A 164 7.97 -24.04 -11.92
N ALA A 165 6.80 -24.67 -11.70
CA ALA A 165 5.70 -24.60 -12.63
C ALA A 165 5.22 -23.16 -12.88
N GLY A 166 5.16 -22.34 -11.81
CA GLY A 166 4.86 -20.91 -11.90
C GLY A 166 5.85 -20.16 -12.81
N ASN A 167 7.16 -20.40 -12.67
CA ASN A 167 8.19 -19.79 -13.52
C ASN A 167 8.02 -20.17 -15.00
N VAL A 168 7.76 -21.45 -15.28
CA VAL A 168 7.49 -21.92 -16.66
C VAL A 168 6.23 -21.26 -17.22
N MET A 169 5.14 -21.28 -16.45
CA MET A 169 3.87 -20.66 -16.88
C MET A 169 4.00 -19.15 -17.05
N SER A 170 4.73 -18.48 -16.20
CA SER A 170 5.04 -17.04 -16.36
C SER A 170 5.69 -16.73 -17.71
N SER A 171 6.49 -17.64 -18.24
CA SER A 171 7.16 -17.44 -19.53
C SER A 171 6.27 -17.82 -20.73
N ILE A 172 5.48 -18.90 -20.63
CA ILE A 172 4.70 -19.46 -21.75
C ILE A 172 3.29 -18.86 -21.80
N TRP A 173 2.67 -18.66 -20.62
CA TRP A 173 1.34 -18.11 -20.49
C TRP A 173 1.27 -17.14 -19.30
N PRO A 174 1.86 -15.95 -19.44
CA PRO A 174 2.04 -14.97 -18.35
C PRO A 174 0.73 -14.55 -17.69
N THR A 175 -0.36 -14.51 -18.44
CA THR A 175 -1.71 -14.14 -17.96
C THR A 175 -2.49 -15.30 -17.40
N LEU A 176 -1.89 -16.50 -17.28
CA LEU A 176 -2.56 -17.64 -16.62
C LEU A 176 -2.97 -17.23 -15.20
N SER A 177 -4.27 -17.18 -14.99
CA SER A 177 -4.88 -16.73 -13.73
C SER A 177 -5.11 -17.91 -12.80
N ILE A 178 -4.64 -17.82 -11.57
CA ILE A 178 -4.70 -18.85 -10.54
C ILE A 178 -5.36 -18.27 -9.30
N PRO A 179 -6.29 -18.99 -8.63
CA PRO A 179 -6.83 -18.53 -7.35
C PRO A 179 -5.71 -18.24 -6.35
N THR A 180 -5.78 -17.09 -5.69
CA THR A 180 -4.79 -16.69 -4.67
C THR A 180 -4.85 -17.57 -3.44
N GLY A 181 -6.04 -18.13 -3.15
CA GLY A 181 -6.28 -18.86 -1.89
C GLY A 181 -6.25 -17.95 -0.67
N LEU A 182 -6.31 -16.63 -0.85
CA LEU A 182 -6.36 -15.67 0.25
C LEU A 182 -7.67 -15.86 1.02
N ASP A 183 -7.56 -16.14 2.32
CA ASP A 183 -8.71 -16.17 3.21
C ASP A 183 -9.04 -14.75 3.67
N ALA A 184 -10.23 -14.28 3.33
CA ALA A 184 -10.68 -12.97 3.79
C ALA A 184 -10.72 -12.85 5.34
N ALA A 185 -10.86 -13.96 6.08
CA ALA A 185 -10.79 -13.94 7.53
C ALA A 185 -9.39 -13.59 8.08
N ALA A 186 -8.36 -13.64 7.24
CA ALA A 186 -6.99 -13.29 7.62
C ALA A 186 -6.69 -11.78 7.49
N VAL A 187 -7.62 -10.98 6.94
CA VAL A 187 -7.35 -9.55 6.73
C VAL A 187 -7.54 -8.74 8.01
N SER A 188 -8.58 -9.03 8.81
CA SER A 188 -8.90 -8.29 10.04
C SER A 188 -9.71 -9.16 11.00
N HIS A 189 -9.66 -8.83 12.30
CA HIS A 189 -10.55 -9.40 13.33
C HIS A 189 -11.99 -8.90 13.18
N ARG A 190 -12.19 -7.76 12.53
CA ARG A 190 -13.50 -7.15 12.34
C ARG A 190 -14.33 -7.91 11.32
N LYS A 191 -15.43 -8.48 11.80
CA LYS A 191 -16.34 -9.25 10.94
C LYS A 191 -16.93 -8.41 9.80
N ASP A 192 -17.29 -7.15 10.07
CA ASP A 192 -17.85 -6.23 9.07
C ASP A 192 -16.85 -5.93 7.94
N VAL A 193 -15.57 -5.76 8.26
CA VAL A 193 -14.47 -5.61 7.30
C VAL A 193 -14.31 -6.88 6.44
N VAL A 194 -14.30 -8.05 7.09
CA VAL A 194 -14.15 -9.35 6.41
C VAL A 194 -15.34 -9.61 5.47
N ASP A 195 -16.57 -9.33 5.92
CA ASP A 195 -17.78 -9.53 5.10
C ASP A 195 -17.79 -8.56 3.90
N LEU A 196 -17.38 -7.30 4.09
CA LEU A 196 -17.24 -6.33 3.01
C LEU A 196 -16.16 -6.79 2.01
N TYR A 197 -14.99 -7.23 2.52
CA TYR A 197 -13.91 -7.73 1.65
C TYR A 197 -14.36 -8.87 0.75
N ARG A 198 -15.15 -9.83 1.28
CA ARG A 198 -15.68 -10.98 0.52
C ARG A 198 -16.68 -10.61 -0.55
N THR A 199 -17.47 -9.57 -0.31
CA THR A 199 -18.59 -9.20 -1.19
C THR A 199 -18.26 -8.08 -2.16
N ASP A 200 -17.11 -7.43 -2.02
CA ASP A 200 -16.70 -6.36 -2.90
C ASP A 200 -16.28 -6.88 -4.27
N PRO A 201 -17.00 -6.53 -5.35
CA PRO A 201 -16.70 -7.00 -6.69
C PRO A 201 -15.40 -6.42 -7.28
N LEU A 202 -14.84 -5.39 -6.67
CA LEU A 202 -13.57 -4.77 -7.09
C LEU A 202 -12.35 -5.52 -6.54
N ASN A 203 -12.54 -6.35 -5.52
CA ASN A 203 -11.49 -7.17 -4.95
C ASN A 203 -11.17 -8.36 -5.87
N LEU A 204 -9.89 -8.75 -5.91
CA LEU A 204 -9.43 -9.87 -6.73
C LEU A 204 -9.41 -11.16 -5.93
N THR A 205 -9.81 -12.24 -6.58
CA THR A 205 -9.69 -13.60 -6.03
C THR A 205 -8.56 -14.40 -6.67
N ASN A 206 -7.98 -13.87 -7.75
CA ASN A 206 -6.99 -14.55 -8.56
C ASN A 206 -5.74 -13.68 -8.75
N ALA A 207 -4.61 -14.33 -9.00
CA ALA A 207 -3.35 -13.73 -9.43
C ALA A 207 -2.84 -14.43 -10.69
N THR A 208 -2.10 -13.70 -11.52
CA THR A 208 -1.47 -14.32 -12.69
C THR A 208 -0.09 -14.92 -12.36
N ALA A 209 0.31 -15.91 -13.14
CA ALA A 209 1.63 -16.54 -12.99
C ALA A 209 2.77 -15.49 -13.10
N ARG A 210 2.63 -14.50 -13.98
CA ARG A 210 3.62 -13.42 -14.13
C ARG A 210 3.66 -12.53 -12.90
N TRP A 211 2.51 -12.11 -12.36
CA TRP A 211 2.49 -11.30 -11.14
C TRP A 211 3.25 -11.99 -10.00
N PHE A 212 3.01 -13.29 -9.81
CA PHE A 212 3.69 -14.05 -8.76
C PHE A 212 5.20 -14.06 -8.93
N THR A 213 5.70 -14.36 -10.14
CA THR A 213 7.15 -14.42 -10.38
C THR A 213 7.83 -13.05 -10.31
N GLU A 214 7.19 -12.01 -10.82
CA GLU A 214 7.69 -10.64 -10.75
C GLU A 214 7.73 -10.14 -9.30
N THR A 215 6.70 -10.44 -8.50
CA THR A 215 6.67 -10.09 -7.08
C THR A 215 7.80 -10.80 -6.31
N LYS A 216 8.03 -12.10 -6.54
CA LYS A 216 9.13 -12.84 -5.91
C LYS A 216 10.49 -12.27 -6.31
N ALA A 217 10.67 -11.90 -7.56
CA ALA A 217 11.90 -11.26 -8.03
C ALA A 217 12.10 -9.88 -7.36
N ALA A 218 11.04 -9.09 -7.24
CA ALA A 218 11.08 -7.77 -6.59
C ALA A 218 11.40 -7.86 -5.09
N GLN A 219 10.86 -8.87 -4.39
CA GLN A 219 11.18 -9.15 -2.98
C GLN A 219 12.67 -9.49 -2.80
N ALA A 220 13.20 -10.39 -3.63
CA ALA A 220 14.61 -10.78 -3.58
C ALA A 220 15.55 -9.60 -3.89
N ASP A 221 15.23 -8.82 -4.93
CA ASP A 221 16.01 -7.65 -5.32
C ASP A 221 15.95 -6.54 -4.27
N LEU A 222 14.80 -6.33 -3.62
CA LEU A 222 14.66 -5.39 -2.51
C LEU A 222 15.66 -5.69 -1.39
N LEU A 223 15.72 -6.93 -0.93
CA LEU A 223 16.60 -7.32 0.18
C LEU A 223 18.10 -7.10 -0.18
N VAL A 224 18.48 -7.40 -1.42
CA VAL A 224 19.86 -7.17 -1.90
C VAL A 224 20.22 -5.68 -1.90
N HIS A 225 19.28 -4.81 -2.27
CA HIS A 225 19.52 -3.38 -2.45
C HIS A 225 19.02 -2.51 -1.30
N ALA A 226 18.37 -3.06 -0.26
CA ALA A 226 17.80 -2.31 0.86
C ALA A 226 18.80 -1.34 1.52
N ARG A 227 20.10 -1.69 1.53
CA ARG A 227 21.18 -0.81 2.05
C ARG A 227 21.31 0.53 1.32
N THR A 228 20.70 0.71 0.15
CA THR A 228 20.72 2.02 -0.54
C THR A 228 19.59 2.94 -0.10
N ILE A 229 18.65 2.45 0.71
CA ILE A 229 17.54 3.26 1.22
C ILE A 229 18.04 4.10 2.39
N GLU A 230 18.04 5.43 2.20
CA GLU A 230 18.50 6.42 3.20
C GLU A 230 17.37 7.34 3.68
N LYS A 231 16.24 7.39 2.96
CA LYS A 231 15.07 8.20 3.31
C LYS A 231 14.45 7.78 4.65
N PRO A 232 13.80 8.70 5.38
CA PRO A 232 13.01 8.37 6.57
C PRO A 232 11.98 7.27 6.30
N PHE A 233 11.87 6.31 7.22
CA PHE A 233 10.95 5.17 7.05
C PHE A 233 10.24 4.80 8.34
N LEU A 234 8.92 4.58 8.25
CA LEU A 234 8.08 4.00 9.30
C LEU A 234 7.54 2.64 8.85
N PHE A 235 7.74 1.62 9.68
CA PHE A 235 7.15 0.30 9.51
C PHE A 235 6.16 0.03 10.64
N LEU A 236 4.91 -0.24 10.32
CA LEU A 236 3.89 -0.72 11.24
C LEU A 236 3.47 -2.12 10.77
N VAL A 237 3.74 -3.13 11.58
CA VAL A 237 3.67 -4.54 11.15
C VAL A 237 2.70 -5.33 12.02
N ALA A 238 1.79 -6.05 11.41
CA ALA A 238 0.91 -7.00 12.08
C ALA A 238 1.71 -8.24 12.53
N GLY A 239 1.70 -8.53 13.82
CA GLY A 239 2.44 -9.68 14.38
C GLY A 239 1.73 -11.02 14.18
N ALA A 240 0.38 -11.02 14.21
CA ALA A 240 -0.45 -12.20 13.94
C ALA A 240 -0.82 -12.34 12.46
N ASP A 241 -0.10 -11.67 11.57
CA ASP A 241 -0.33 -11.72 10.12
C ASP A 241 -0.29 -13.15 9.60
N GLN A 242 -1.32 -13.53 8.82
CA GLN A 242 -1.46 -14.86 8.23
C GLN A 242 -1.16 -14.86 6.72
N LEU A 243 -0.95 -13.69 6.11
CA LEU A 243 -0.76 -13.51 4.66
C LEU A 243 0.70 -13.26 4.31
N VAL A 244 1.37 -12.38 5.05
CA VAL A 244 2.77 -12.03 4.82
C VAL A 244 3.63 -12.42 6.03
N GLU A 245 4.92 -12.63 5.81
CA GLU A 245 5.86 -12.98 6.87
C GLU A 245 6.40 -11.69 7.54
N PRO A 246 6.06 -11.42 8.83
CA PRO A 246 6.49 -10.20 9.50
C PRO A 246 8.03 -10.07 9.61
N ARG A 247 8.75 -11.18 9.78
CA ARG A 247 10.21 -11.19 9.86
C ARG A 247 10.89 -10.68 8.60
N ALA A 248 10.30 -10.92 7.43
CA ALA A 248 10.86 -10.41 6.18
C ALA A 248 10.85 -8.88 6.11
N ALA A 249 9.85 -8.22 6.71
CA ALA A 249 9.84 -6.77 6.86
C ALA A 249 10.94 -6.29 7.82
N GLU A 250 11.16 -7.01 8.92
CA GLU A 250 12.23 -6.73 9.89
C GLU A 250 13.62 -6.89 9.27
N GLU A 251 13.83 -7.92 8.43
CA GLU A 251 15.08 -8.12 7.69
C GLU A 251 15.37 -6.94 6.75
N VAL A 252 14.36 -6.47 6.00
CA VAL A 252 14.51 -5.29 5.14
C VAL A 252 14.83 -4.05 5.98
N TYR A 253 14.12 -3.81 7.08
CA TYR A 253 14.37 -2.70 8.01
C TYR A 253 15.82 -2.70 8.52
N HIS A 254 16.35 -3.84 8.93
CA HIS A 254 17.74 -3.95 9.42
C HIS A 254 18.77 -3.77 8.29
N ALA A 255 18.43 -4.14 7.06
CA ALA A 255 19.32 -4.00 5.91
C ALA A 255 19.43 -2.54 5.38
N MET A 256 18.49 -1.65 5.73
CA MET A 256 18.49 -0.26 5.28
C MET A 256 19.57 0.59 5.96
N ASN A 257 20.10 1.59 5.23
CA ASN A 257 21.02 2.60 5.79
C ASN A 257 20.32 3.85 6.33
N SER A 258 19.00 3.94 6.24
CA SER A 258 18.27 5.07 6.81
C SER A 258 18.60 5.24 8.30
N MET A 259 19.06 6.43 8.69
CA MET A 259 19.32 6.80 10.08
C MET A 259 18.06 7.24 10.82
N ASP A 260 16.99 7.55 10.08
CA ASP A 260 15.67 7.96 10.57
C ASP A 260 14.66 6.90 10.19
N ARG A 261 14.61 5.82 10.96
CA ARG A 261 13.68 4.71 10.73
C ARG A 261 13.08 4.20 12.03
N GLU A 262 11.80 3.90 11.97
CA GLU A 262 11.02 3.34 13.08
C GLU A 262 10.38 2.02 12.65
N PHE A 263 10.33 1.05 13.58
CA PHE A 263 9.72 -0.27 13.34
C PHE A 263 8.88 -0.66 14.55
N GLU A 264 7.59 -0.90 14.34
CA GLU A 264 6.68 -1.31 15.38
C GLU A 264 5.90 -2.55 14.96
N VAL A 265 5.81 -3.53 15.84
CA VAL A 265 5.04 -4.76 15.66
C VAL A 265 3.85 -4.72 16.61
N PHE A 266 2.67 -5.01 16.07
CA PHE A 266 1.43 -5.18 16.83
C PHE A 266 1.11 -6.68 16.94
N PRO A 267 1.48 -7.35 18.06
CA PRO A 267 1.54 -8.81 18.14
C PRO A 267 0.24 -9.52 17.83
N GLU A 268 -0.89 -8.89 18.18
CA GLU A 268 -2.22 -9.50 18.08
C GLU A 268 -2.95 -9.16 16.77
N LEU A 269 -2.47 -8.18 15.99
CA LEU A 269 -3.22 -7.69 14.83
C LEU A 269 -3.03 -8.60 13.61
N PHE A 270 -4.10 -8.66 12.81
CA PHE A 270 -4.11 -9.27 11.50
C PHE A 270 -3.62 -8.28 10.42
N HIS A 271 -3.55 -8.74 9.18
CA HIS A 271 -2.85 -8.10 8.08
C HIS A 271 -3.17 -6.61 7.88
N GLU A 272 -4.45 -6.24 7.89
CA GLU A 272 -4.91 -4.89 7.58
C GLU A 272 -5.03 -4.04 8.85
N ILE A 273 -3.91 -3.60 9.42
CA ILE A 273 -3.88 -2.84 10.67
C ILE A 273 -4.71 -1.55 10.63
N LEU A 274 -4.90 -0.96 9.45
CA LEU A 274 -5.75 0.21 9.24
C LEU A 274 -7.25 -0.12 9.16
N ASN A 275 -7.59 -1.40 9.25
CA ASN A 275 -8.96 -1.92 9.26
C ASN A 275 -9.27 -2.75 10.52
N GLU A 276 -8.43 -2.67 11.54
CA GLU A 276 -8.65 -3.25 12.88
C GLU A 276 -9.38 -2.27 13.80
N ASP A 277 -9.80 -2.71 14.98
CA ASP A 277 -10.49 -1.85 15.95
C ASP A 277 -9.60 -0.67 16.42
N SER A 278 -8.29 -0.88 16.47
CA SER A 278 -7.27 0.12 16.83
C SER A 278 -6.80 1.00 15.65
N TRP A 279 -7.46 0.97 14.50
CA TRP A 279 -7.01 1.67 13.29
C TRP A 279 -6.74 3.17 13.50
N THR A 280 -7.49 3.82 14.38
CA THR A 280 -7.30 5.25 14.69
C THR A 280 -5.98 5.54 15.36
N GLU A 281 -5.50 4.64 16.23
CA GLU A 281 -4.19 4.75 16.88
C GLU A 281 -3.06 4.66 15.85
N HIS A 282 -3.19 3.77 14.87
CA HIS A 282 -2.21 3.61 13.80
C HIS A 282 -2.18 4.81 12.86
N ILE A 283 -3.34 5.37 12.51
CA ILE A 283 -3.41 6.62 11.73
C ILE A 283 -2.81 7.79 12.50
N GLN A 284 -3.08 7.91 13.80
CA GLN A 284 -2.47 8.95 14.66
C GLN A 284 -0.94 8.79 14.72
N HIS A 285 -0.44 7.56 14.82
CA HIS A 285 0.99 7.28 14.79
C HIS A 285 1.61 7.72 13.44
N ILE A 286 1.02 7.32 12.31
CA ILE A 286 1.46 7.73 10.97
C ILE A 286 1.45 9.26 10.84
N ALA A 287 0.36 9.91 11.23
CA ALA A 287 0.23 11.36 11.17
C ALA A 287 1.27 12.08 12.05
N ALA A 288 1.50 11.61 13.28
CA ALA A 288 2.50 12.15 14.20
C ALA A 288 3.92 11.97 13.67
N TRP A 289 4.21 10.82 13.07
CA TRP A 289 5.50 10.54 12.45
C TRP A 289 5.77 11.47 11.25
N MET A 290 4.77 11.68 10.39
CA MET A 290 4.86 12.60 9.25
C MET A 290 4.95 14.06 9.69
N GLU A 291 4.20 14.47 10.71
CA GLU A 291 4.23 15.84 11.28
C GLU A 291 5.62 16.25 11.73
N LYS A 292 6.33 15.36 12.43
CA LYS A 292 7.70 15.62 12.92
C LYS A 292 8.70 15.87 11.79
N ARG A 293 8.39 15.44 10.55
CA ARG A 293 9.25 15.48 9.37
C ARG A 293 8.76 16.46 8.30
N THR A 294 7.59 17.05 8.51
CA THR A 294 7.08 18.12 7.63
C THR A 294 7.91 19.39 7.88
N PRO A 295 8.55 19.96 6.83
CA PRO A 295 9.39 21.13 6.94
C PRO A 295 8.68 22.37 7.46
#